data_0b1284883c024462073cc0a213f38ac0
#
_entry.id   0b1284883c024462073cc0a213f38ac0
#
_cell.length_a   1.000
_cell.length_b   1.000
_cell.length_c   1.000
_cell.angle_alpha   90.00
_cell.angle_beta   90.00
_cell.angle_gamma   90.00
#
_symmetry.space_group_name_H-M   'P 1'
#
loop_
_entity.id
_entity.type
_entity.pdbx_description
1 polymer ?
#
loop_
_entity_poly.entity_id
_entity_poly.type
_entity_poly.pdbx_seq_one_letter_code
_entity_poly.pdbx_strand_id
1 'polypeptide(L)'
;SGLEEQLIFIIDYIIDALASNKALLNFISKNLVMGALRSALLTEERTEPDFYEEFLNLVNEDSYKYECPDVMLFTIVELTGSTAYNSILYNEPLSIEEYKPYLYRTVRLIIASHRR
;
A
#
# COMPACT_ATOMS: atom_id res chain seq x y z
N SER A 1 -4.31 -12.67 10.36
CA SER A 1 -2.91 -13.03 10.27
C SER A 1 -2.02 -11.82 10.36
N GLY A 2 -0.75 -12.03 10.63
CA GLY A 2 0.20 -10.95 10.84
C GLY A 2 0.33 -10.02 9.66
N LEU A 3 0.66 -10.57 8.48
CA LEU A 3 0.90 -9.76 7.29
C LEU A 3 -0.34 -9.00 6.86
N GLU A 4 -1.46 -9.68 6.73
CA GLU A 4 -2.70 -9.08 6.24
C GLU A 4 -3.15 -7.94 7.14
N GLU A 5 -3.21 -8.17 8.44
CA GLU A 5 -3.66 -7.16 9.39
C GLU A 5 -2.68 -5.99 9.47
N GLN A 6 -1.37 -6.26 9.42
CA GLN A 6 -0.36 -5.22 9.46
C GLN A 6 -0.42 -4.32 8.23
N LEU A 7 -0.57 -4.91 7.04
CA LEU A 7 -0.65 -4.11 5.82
C LEU A 7 -1.91 -3.26 5.80
N ILE A 8 -3.05 -3.80 6.20
CA ILE A 8 -4.29 -3.03 6.26
C ILE A 8 -4.14 -1.87 7.24
N PHE A 9 -3.54 -2.11 8.40
CA PHE A 9 -3.31 -1.06 9.40
C PHE A 9 -2.45 0.08 8.83
N ILE A 10 -1.35 -0.29 8.15
CA ILE A 10 -0.45 0.70 7.56
C ILE A 10 -1.15 1.50 6.46
N ILE A 11 -1.89 0.82 5.60
CA ILE A 11 -2.61 1.47 4.51
C ILE A 11 -3.64 2.45 5.08
N ASP A 12 -4.39 2.01 6.09
CA ASP A 12 -5.42 2.86 6.71
C ASP A 12 -4.80 4.11 7.33
N TYR A 13 -3.68 3.96 8.00
CA TYR A 13 -2.96 5.08 8.60
C TYR A 13 -2.52 6.09 7.54
N ILE A 14 -1.94 5.60 6.44
CA ILE A 14 -1.46 6.46 5.36
C ILE A 14 -2.62 7.18 4.68
N ILE A 15 -3.71 6.48 4.41
CA ILE A 15 -4.89 7.07 3.78
C ILE A 15 -5.46 8.18 4.65
N ASP A 16 -5.58 7.94 5.96
CA ASP A 16 -6.11 8.95 6.87
C ASP A 16 -5.21 10.19 6.92
N ALA A 17 -3.91 9.99 6.90
CA ALA A 17 -2.95 11.10 6.88
C ALA A 17 -3.11 11.93 5.61
N LEU A 18 -3.23 11.28 4.46
CA LEU A 18 -3.41 11.97 3.17
C LEU A 18 -4.77 12.64 3.08
N ALA A 19 -5.82 12.00 3.58
CA ALA A 19 -7.17 12.55 3.54
C ALA A 19 -7.28 13.82 4.40
N SER A 20 -6.53 13.90 5.48
CA SER A 20 -6.54 15.06 6.37
C SER A 20 -5.59 16.17 5.93
N ASN A 21 -4.76 15.93 4.89
CA ASN A 21 -3.83 16.91 4.39
C ASN A 21 -3.85 16.92 2.86
N LYS A 22 -4.81 17.63 2.29
CA LYS A 22 -4.98 17.67 0.84
C LYS A 22 -3.84 18.37 0.12
N ALA A 23 -3.14 19.26 0.79
CA ALA A 23 -1.96 19.89 0.20
C ALA A 23 -0.86 18.85 -0.02
N LEU A 24 -0.67 17.99 0.96
CA LEU A 24 0.28 16.87 0.83
C LEU A 24 -0.17 15.91 -0.26
N LEU A 25 -1.46 15.60 -0.30
CA LEU A 25 -2.00 14.71 -1.33
C LEU A 25 -1.76 15.27 -2.73
N ASN A 26 -1.99 16.57 -2.93
CA ASN A 26 -1.76 17.21 -4.22
C ASN A 26 -0.28 17.23 -4.60
N PHE A 27 0.60 17.33 -3.61
CA PHE A 27 2.04 17.29 -3.85
C PHE A 27 2.51 15.90 -4.21
N ILE A 28 1.97 14.88 -3.54
CA ILE A 28 2.35 13.48 -3.77
C ILE A 28 1.39 12.91 -4.82
N SER A 29 1.81 12.95 -6.09
CA SER A 29 1.04 12.31 -7.13
C SER A 29 1.19 10.80 -7.02
N LYS A 30 0.22 10.06 -7.62
CA LYS A 30 0.31 8.61 -7.66
C LYS A 30 1.60 8.12 -8.33
N ASN A 31 2.08 8.89 -9.31
CA ASN A 31 3.34 8.54 -9.99
C ASN A 31 4.53 8.75 -9.09
N LEU A 32 4.48 9.76 -8.22
CA LEU A 32 5.56 10.01 -7.28
C LEU A 32 5.66 8.90 -6.24
N VAL A 33 4.52 8.44 -5.75
CA VAL A 33 4.50 7.33 -4.78
C VAL A 33 5.15 6.09 -5.39
N MET A 34 4.78 5.75 -6.64
CA MET A 34 5.36 4.59 -7.32
C MET A 34 6.83 4.82 -7.63
N GLY A 35 7.21 6.04 -8.00
CA GLY A 35 8.60 6.38 -8.23
C GLY A 35 9.45 6.20 -6.99
N ALA A 36 8.92 6.63 -5.83
CA ALA A 36 9.62 6.45 -4.57
C ALA A 36 9.80 4.98 -4.22
N LEU A 37 8.76 4.17 -4.46
CA LEU A 37 8.85 2.73 -4.21
C LEU A 37 9.88 2.08 -5.13
N ARG A 38 9.86 2.41 -6.42
CA ARG A 38 10.85 1.88 -7.37
C ARG A 38 12.27 2.23 -6.94
N SER A 39 12.48 3.47 -6.52
CA SER A 39 13.78 3.90 -6.04
C SER A 39 14.23 3.06 -4.85
N ALA A 40 13.33 2.81 -3.90
CA ALA A 40 13.63 1.99 -2.73
C ALA A 40 13.97 0.55 -3.11
N LEU A 41 13.28 -0.01 -4.12
CA LEU A 41 13.49 -1.39 -4.54
C LEU A 41 14.78 -1.58 -5.35
N LEU A 42 15.17 -0.57 -6.13
CA LEU A 42 16.27 -0.69 -7.09
C LEU A 42 17.56 -0.07 -6.60
N THR A 43 17.55 0.69 -5.53
CA THR A 43 18.71 1.39 -5.02
C THR A 43 19.39 0.55 -3.95
N GLU A 44 20.71 0.36 -4.07
CA GLU A 44 21.49 -0.34 -3.06
C GLU A 44 21.73 0.52 -1.83
N GLU A 45 21.78 1.83 -2.03
CA GLU A 45 21.94 2.77 -0.92
C GLU A 45 20.56 3.11 -0.36
N ARG A 46 20.25 2.51 0.76
CA ARG A 46 18.96 2.71 1.41
C ARG A 46 19.17 3.45 2.71
N THR A 47 18.32 4.46 2.91
CA THR A 47 18.30 5.19 4.16
C THR A 47 17.29 4.56 5.10
N GLU A 48 17.51 4.69 6.38
CA GLU A 48 16.57 4.21 7.39
C GLU A 48 15.35 5.10 7.46
N PRO A 49 14.16 4.55 7.68
CA PRO A 49 13.82 3.13 7.67
C PRO A 49 13.62 2.59 6.26
N ASP A 50 13.99 1.34 6.04
CA ASP A 50 13.78 0.68 4.76
C ASP A 50 12.44 -0.03 4.79
N PHE A 51 11.46 0.57 4.18
CA PHE A 51 10.10 0.03 4.18
C PHE A 51 10.03 -1.34 3.51
N TYR A 52 10.76 -1.53 2.41
CA TYR A 52 10.73 -2.80 1.70
C TYR A 52 11.28 -3.94 2.56
N GLU A 53 12.37 -3.67 3.28
CA GLU A 53 12.97 -4.66 4.16
C GLU A 53 12.02 -5.03 5.30
N GLU A 54 11.33 -4.05 5.88
CA GLU A 54 10.32 -4.33 6.90
C GLU A 54 9.16 -5.14 6.34
N PHE A 55 8.74 -4.84 5.11
CA PHE A 55 7.72 -5.63 4.45
C PHE A 55 8.16 -7.08 4.28
N LEU A 56 9.39 -7.32 3.83
CA LEU A 56 9.90 -8.67 3.70
C LEU A 56 9.96 -9.40 5.04
N ASN A 57 10.28 -8.69 6.10
CA ASN A 57 10.26 -9.29 7.44
C ASN A 57 8.85 -9.74 7.82
N LEU A 58 7.84 -8.91 7.54
CA LEU A 58 6.46 -9.30 7.80
C LEU A 58 6.05 -10.53 6.97
N VAL A 59 6.46 -10.58 5.71
CA VAL A 59 6.20 -11.72 4.84
C VAL A 59 6.82 -12.99 5.43
N ASN A 60 8.08 -12.91 5.86
CA ASN A 60 8.81 -14.06 6.36
C ASN A 60 8.29 -14.55 7.72
N GLU A 61 7.75 -13.65 8.52
CA GLU A 61 7.24 -13.99 9.84
C GLU A 61 5.79 -14.47 9.82
N ASP A 62 5.11 -14.32 8.69
CA ASP A 62 3.72 -14.72 8.59
C ASP A 62 3.57 -16.24 8.60
N SER A 63 2.40 -16.71 9.01
CA SER A 63 2.13 -18.13 9.07
C SER A 63 1.98 -18.76 7.69
N TYR A 64 1.61 -17.95 6.69
CA TYR A 64 1.52 -18.42 5.31
C TYR A 64 2.83 -18.20 4.57
N LYS A 65 3.06 -18.99 3.54
CA LYS A 65 4.14 -18.75 2.58
C LYS A 65 3.58 -18.01 1.39
N TYR A 66 4.38 -17.11 0.84
CA TYR A 66 3.94 -16.25 -0.27
C TYR A 66 4.90 -16.36 -1.44
N GLU A 67 4.34 -16.33 -2.65
CA GLU A 67 5.15 -16.27 -3.86
C GLU A 67 5.27 -14.82 -4.31
N CYS A 68 6.43 -14.47 -4.84
CA CYS A 68 6.69 -13.16 -5.46
C CYS A 68 6.23 -11.99 -4.59
N PRO A 69 6.81 -11.82 -3.38
CA PRO A 69 6.38 -10.73 -2.49
C PRO A 69 6.53 -9.35 -3.11
N ASP A 70 7.53 -9.14 -3.97
CA ASP A 70 7.73 -7.86 -4.65
C ASP A 70 6.60 -7.55 -5.62
N VAL A 71 6.11 -8.55 -6.36
CA VAL A 71 4.96 -8.40 -7.24
C VAL A 71 3.71 -8.09 -6.41
N MET A 72 3.53 -8.78 -5.31
CA MET A 72 2.41 -8.54 -4.39
C MET A 72 2.41 -7.10 -3.90
N LEU A 73 3.55 -6.62 -3.42
CA LEU A 73 3.67 -5.25 -2.92
C LEU A 73 3.41 -4.23 -4.02
N PHE A 74 3.99 -4.45 -5.21
CA PHE A 74 3.77 -3.57 -6.36
C PHE A 74 2.27 -3.43 -6.67
N THR A 75 1.57 -4.56 -6.74
CA THR A 75 0.14 -4.56 -7.06
C THR A 75 -0.67 -3.81 -6.01
N ILE A 76 -0.37 -4.06 -4.73
CA ILE A 76 -1.08 -3.40 -3.63
C ILE A 76 -0.83 -1.89 -3.67
N VAL A 77 0.42 -1.47 -3.85
CA VAL A 77 0.77 -0.04 -3.84
C VAL A 77 0.14 0.68 -5.02
N GLU A 78 0.19 0.09 -6.22
CA GLU A 78 -0.39 0.72 -7.41
C GLU A 78 -1.91 0.83 -7.30
N LEU A 79 -2.55 -0.23 -6.88
CA LEU A 79 -4.01 -0.22 -6.73
C LEU A 79 -4.43 0.79 -5.65
N THR A 80 -3.82 0.70 -4.50
CA THR A 80 -4.17 1.55 -3.36
C THR A 80 -3.87 3.01 -3.67
N GLY A 81 -2.69 3.30 -4.21
CA GLY A 81 -2.28 4.67 -4.49
C GLY A 81 -3.22 5.37 -5.46
N SER A 82 -3.55 4.71 -6.56
CA SER A 82 -4.41 5.30 -7.58
C SER A 82 -5.85 5.45 -7.11
N THR A 83 -6.40 4.40 -6.52
CA THR A 83 -7.81 4.42 -6.13
C THR A 83 -8.06 5.35 -4.94
N ALA A 84 -7.18 5.33 -3.95
CA ALA A 84 -7.32 6.21 -2.79
C ALA A 84 -7.14 7.69 -3.19
N TYR A 85 -6.14 7.98 -4.04
CA TYR A 85 -5.92 9.35 -4.52
C TYR A 85 -7.19 9.90 -5.17
N ASN A 86 -7.78 9.14 -6.10
CA ASN A 86 -8.97 9.59 -6.81
C ASN A 86 -10.18 9.72 -5.89
N SER A 87 -10.34 8.78 -4.97
CA SER A 87 -11.45 8.82 -4.02
C SER A 87 -11.35 10.02 -3.09
N ILE A 88 -10.15 10.31 -2.57
CA ILE A 88 -9.95 11.45 -1.68
C ILE A 88 -10.18 12.77 -2.43
N LEU A 89 -9.61 12.88 -3.61
CA LEU A 89 -9.63 14.14 -4.36
C LEU A 89 -11.00 14.46 -4.94
N TYR A 90 -11.67 13.46 -5.49
CA TYR A 90 -12.91 13.67 -6.25
C TYR A 90 -14.16 13.15 -5.58
N ASN A 91 -14.05 12.35 -4.53
CA ASN A 91 -15.18 11.70 -3.85
C ASN A 91 -16.02 10.84 -4.80
N GLU A 92 -15.38 10.25 -5.80
CA GLU A 92 -16.05 9.43 -6.82
C GLU A 92 -15.25 8.16 -7.06
N PRO A 93 -15.94 7.05 -7.26
CA PRO A 93 -17.40 6.83 -7.15
C PRO A 93 -17.92 6.88 -5.73
N LEU A 94 -17.03 6.88 -4.73
CA LEU A 94 -17.38 6.94 -3.31
C LEU A 94 -16.39 7.87 -2.59
N SER A 95 -16.81 8.40 -1.45
CA SER A 95 -15.85 9.05 -0.55
C SER A 95 -14.85 8.03 -0.06
N ILE A 96 -13.70 8.50 0.42
CA ILE A 96 -12.66 7.58 0.89
C ILE A 96 -13.16 6.70 2.03
N GLU A 97 -13.96 7.24 2.95
CA GLU A 97 -14.47 6.44 4.06
C GLU A 97 -15.43 5.35 3.58
N GLU A 98 -16.24 5.64 2.57
CA GLU A 98 -17.13 4.65 1.98
C GLU A 98 -16.36 3.63 1.12
N TYR A 99 -15.25 4.05 0.53
CA TYR A 99 -14.46 3.19 -0.34
C TYR A 99 -13.57 2.22 0.43
N LYS A 100 -13.09 2.61 1.62
CA LYS A 100 -12.15 1.79 2.39
C LYS A 100 -12.54 0.32 2.51
N PRO A 101 -13.80 -0.05 2.83
CA PRO A 101 -14.14 -1.47 2.95
C PRO A 101 -13.90 -2.26 1.67
N TYR A 102 -14.19 -1.65 0.52
CA TYR A 102 -13.95 -2.31 -0.77
C TYR A 102 -12.47 -2.45 -1.06
N LEU A 103 -11.70 -1.40 -0.80
CA LEU A 103 -10.26 -1.41 -1.00
C LEU A 103 -9.60 -2.50 -0.16
N TYR A 104 -9.94 -2.54 1.13
CA TYR A 104 -9.30 -3.50 2.04
C TYR A 104 -9.68 -4.94 1.70
N ARG A 105 -10.91 -5.16 1.27
CA ARG A 105 -11.32 -6.48 0.78
C ARG A 105 -10.46 -6.90 -0.41
N THR A 106 -10.22 -5.98 -1.34
CA THR A 106 -9.40 -6.26 -2.52
C THR A 106 -7.95 -6.51 -2.14
N VAL A 107 -7.40 -5.71 -1.23
CA VAL A 107 -6.04 -5.93 -0.74
C VAL A 107 -5.91 -7.33 -0.12
N ARG A 108 -6.89 -7.75 0.68
CA ARG A 108 -6.88 -9.08 1.27
C ARG A 108 -6.91 -10.18 0.21
N LEU A 109 -7.66 -9.96 -0.87
CA LEU A 109 -7.69 -10.91 -1.99
C LEU A 109 -6.36 -10.98 -2.71
N ILE A 110 -5.68 -9.84 -2.89
CA ILE A 110 -4.35 -9.82 -3.50
C ILE A 110 -3.39 -10.65 -2.66
N ILE A 111 -3.37 -10.42 -1.35
CA ILE A 111 -2.49 -11.15 -0.44
C ILE A 111 -2.80 -12.66 -0.53
N ALA A 112 -4.08 -13.01 -0.48
CA ALA A 112 -4.48 -14.42 -0.56
C ALA A 112 -4.06 -15.05 -1.88
N SER A 113 -4.09 -14.29 -2.98
CA SER A 113 -3.72 -14.81 -4.30
C SER A 113 -2.24 -15.17 -4.40
N HIS A 114 -1.40 -14.62 -3.53
CA HIS A 114 0.03 -14.92 -3.51
C HIS A 114 0.40 -16.01 -2.51
N ARG A 115 -0.56 -16.55 -1.76
CA ARG A 115 -0.28 -17.66 -0.84
C ARG A 115 0.04 -18.92 -1.62
N ARG A 116 1.01 -19.67 -1.10
CA ARG A 116 1.36 -20.96 -1.69
C ARG A 116 0.64 -22.06 -0.97
#